data_ddc4e64016171a3b333b5b70ae43b311
#
_entry.id   ddc4e64016171a3b333b5b70ae43b311
#
_cell.length_a   1.000
_cell.length_b   1.000
_cell.length_c   1.000
_cell.angle_alpha   90.00
_cell.angle_beta   90.00
_cell.angle_gamma   90.00
#
_symmetry.space_group_name_H-M   'P 1'
#
loop_
_entity.id
_entity.type
_entity.pdbx_description
1 polymer ?
#
loop_
_entity_poly.entity_id
_entity_poly.type
_entity_poly.pdbx_seq_one_letter_code
_entity_poly.pdbx_strand_id
1 'polypeptide(L)'
;MKELPDAVYTVCTKCGEETAHEVLKGRIGKKEGGKLECTLRCSDCGFVHFENMEIPKEREVPMVVSDEGHSYRSSISLPENEFLYVDDELLLDEYPVKVTSIELAGKRVNKGLVSDIVTIWAMRYDKVKMGLAINRGATTTSIYFWASPDEEFSVGDIVTEKGNNVAITKMKTAYGTLKRGTARASNINRLYGRLVK
;
A
#
# COMPACT_ATOMS: atom_id res chain seq x y z
N MET A 1 -0.40 26.65 10.31
CA MET A 1 0.02 26.11 11.63
C MET A 1 -0.05 24.62 11.48
N LYS A 2 1.04 23.88 11.72
CA LYS A 2 0.95 22.39 11.73
C LYS A 2 0.06 22.00 12.90
N GLU A 3 -0.96 21.21 12.64
CA GLU A 3 -1.85 20.68 13.67
C GLU A 3 -1.13 19.58 14.45
N LEU A 4 -1.48 19.43 15.74
CA LEU A 4 -0.97 18.35 16.55
C LEU A 4 -1.57 17.04 16.04
N PRO A 5 -0.78 15.95 15.93
CA PRO A 5 -1.36 14.64 15.65
C PRO A 5 -2.23 14.19 16.82
N ASP A 6 -3.30 13.47 16.55
CA ASP A 6 -4.19 12.92 17.58
C ASP A 6 -3.51 11.77 18.35
N ALA A 7 -2.64 11.03 17.67
CA ALA A 7 -1.91 9.89 18.24
C ALA A 7 -0.50 9.78 17.66
N VAL A 8 0.40 9.16 18.44
CA VAL A 8 1.77 8.84 18.06
C VAL A 8 2.14 7.44 18.54
N TYR A 9 3.07 6.77 17.83
CA TYR A 9 3.67 5.52 18.27
C TYR A 9 5.01 5.82 18.94
N THR A 10 5.20 5.32 20.16
CA THR A 10 6.46 5.44 20.90
C THR A 10 6.58 4.32 21.95
N VAL A 11 7.78 4.12 22.50
CA VAL A 11 8.00 3.11 23.54
C VAL A 11 7.39 3.60 24.86
N CYS A 12 6.35 2.88 25.31
CA CYS A 12 5.78 3.15 26.63
C CYS A 12 6.76 2.78 27.74
N THR A 13 7.14 3.75 28.57
CA THR A 13 8.08 3.52 29.68
C THR A 13 7.54 2.53 30.73
N LYS A 14 6.21 2.31 30.78
CA LYS A 14 5.57 1.35 31.69
C LYS A 14 5.38 -0.03 31.05
N CYS A 15 4.99 -0.11 29.77
CA CYS A 15 4.82 -1.38 29.06
C CYS A 15 6.15 -1.98 28.61
N GLY A 16 7.16 -1.13 28.32
CA GLY A 16 8.43 -1.52 27.73
C GLY A 16 8.39 -1.81 26.22
N GLU A 17 7.25 -1.63 25.59
CA GLU A 17 6.98 -1.93 24.18
C GLU A 17 6.53 -0.69 23.42
N GLU A 18 6.69 -0.70 22.10
CA GLU A 18 6.16 0.34 21.22
C GLU A 18 4.65 0.19 21.13
N THR A 19 3.93 1.23 21.58
CA THR A 19 2.46 1.25 21.62
C THR A 19 1.91 2.56 21.08
N ALA A 20 0.65 2.57 20.70
CA ALA A 20 -0.06 3.80 20.34
C ALA A 20 -0.27 4.67 21.59
N HIS A 21 -0.09 5.96 21.46
CA HIS A 21 -0.33 6.94 22.51
C HIS A 21 -1.21 8.06 22.00
N GLU A 22 -2.25 8.37 22.75
CA GLU A 22 -3.08 9.55 22.52
C GLU A 22 -2.33 10.82 22.93
N VAL A 23 -2.33 11.84 22.08
CA VAL A 23 -1.73 13.14 22.39
C VAL A 23 -2.75 13.99 23.16
N LEU A 24 -2.57 14.12 24.46
CA LEU A 24 -3.48 14.90 25.33
C LEU A 24 -3.29 16.41 25.16
N LYS A 25 -2.03 16.83 25.01
CA LYS A 25 -1.63 18.24 24.76
C LYS A 25 -0.20 18.25 24.24
N GLY A 26 0.14 19.30 23.48
CA GLY A 26 1.51 19.45 23.01
C GLY A 26 1.73 20.76 22.28
N ARG A 27 2.97 20.97 21.88
CA ARG A 27 3.36 22.09 21.00
C ARG A 27 4.38 21.61 19.99
N ILE A 28 4.26 22.08 18.78
CA ILE A 28 5.21 21.85 17.70
C ILE A 28 6.14 23.06 17.61
N GLY A 29 7.45 22.81 17.65
CA GLY A 29 8.46 23.84 17.43
C GLY A 29 8.31 24.50 16.04
N LYS A 30 8.57 25.82 15.95
CA LYS A 30 8.34 26.62 14.72
C LYS A 30 9.31 26.34 13.58
N LYS A 31 10.38 25.58 13.77
CA LYS A 31 11.36 25.25 12.72
C LYS A 31 10.96 23.96 12.00
N GLU A 32 11.19 23.90 10.68
CA GLU A 32 11.19 22.64 9.93
C GLU A 32 12.15 21.63 10.58
N GLY A 33 11.73 20.41 10.83
CA GLY A 33 12.45 19.48 11.69
C GLY A 33 12.35 19.84 13.17
N GLY A 34 11.21 20.41 13.59
CA GLY A 34 10.97 20.87 14.95
C GLY A 34 10.79 19.70 15.93
N LYS A 35 10.78 20.05 17.23
CA LYS A 35 10.46 19.07 18.29
C LYS A 35 8.98 19.15 18.60
N LEU A 36 8.36 17.99 18.73
CA LEU A 36 7.04 17.83 19.32
C LEU A 36 7.23 17.59 20.82
N GLU A 37 6.87 18.58 21.63
CA GLU A 37 6.80 18.43 23.08
C GLU A 37 5.35 18.10 23.43
N CYS A 38 5.09 16.90 23.95
CA CYS A 38 3.72 16.47 24.17
C CYS A 38 3.56 15.66 25.46
N THR A 39 2.35 15.70 26.00
CA THR A 39 1.89 14.79 27.04
C THR A 39 1.09 13.68 26.36
N LEU A 40 1.51 12.47 26.58
CA LEU A 40 0.98 11.26 25.94
C LEU A 40 0.26 10.37 26.96
N ARG A 41 -0.78 9.69 26.51
CA ARG A 41 -1.45 8.60 27.23
C ARG A 41 -1.31 7.30 26.45
N CYS A 42 -0.66 6.31 27.02
CA CYS A 42 -0.57 4.98 26.42
C CYS A 42 -1.98 4.38 26.25
N SER A 43 -2.29 3.87 25.07
CA SER A 43 -3.59 3.25 24.77
C SER A 43 -3.77 1.91 25.50
N ASP A 44 -2.67 1.19 25.77
CA ASP A 44 -2.71 -0.15 26.37
C ASP A 44 -2.80 -0.11 27.90
N CYS A 45 -1.97 0.72 28.55
CA CYS A 45 -1.90 0.72 30.02
C CYS A 45 -2.43 2.01 30.69
N GLY A 46 -2.83 3.01 29.89
CA GLY A 46 -3.33 4.31 30.38
C GLY A 46 -2.26 5.20 31.04
N PHE A 47 -0.98 4.80 31.03
CA PHE A 47 0.09 5.59 31.65
C PHE A 47 0.27 6.91 30.91
N VAL A 48 0.35 8.01 31.69
CA VAL A 48 0.54 9.35 31.14
C VAL A 48 1.97 9.81 31.43
N HIS A 49 2.67 10.25 30.39
CA HIS A 49 4.02 10.78 30.49
C HIS A 49 4.24 11.95 29.52
N PHE A 50 5.30 12.68 29.76
CA PHE A 50 5.75 13.76 28.87
C PHE A 50 6.86 13.22 27.97
N GLU A 51 6.82 13.59 26.67
CA GLU A 51 7.80 13.20 25.69
C GLU A 51 8.23 14.35 24.78
N ASN A 52 9.50 14.30 24.36
CA ASN A 52 10.06 15.16 23.33
C ASN A 52 10.44 14.31 22.14
N MET A 53 9.70 14.47 21.05
CA MET A 53 9.93 13.75 19.80
C MET A 53 10.49 14.69 18.74
N GLU A 54 11.45 14.24 17.97
CA GLU A 54 11.87 14.97 16.77
C GLU A 54 10.87 14.71 15.66
N ILE A 55 10.33 15.80 15.07
CA ILE A 55 9.49 15.71 13.88
C ILE A 55 10.45 15.62 12.70
N PRO A 56 10.45 14.54 11.92
CA PRO A 56 11.25 14.43 10.73
C PRO A 56 10.97 15.62 9.80
N LYS A 57 12.02 16.11 9.16
CA LYS A 57 11.86 17.07 8.09
C LYS A 57 11.29 16.33 6.88
N GLU A 58 10.18 16.82 6.36
CA GLU A 58 9.57 16.28 5.15
C GLU A 58 10.19 16.90 3.91
N ARG A 59 10.29 16.08 2.88
CA ARG A 59 10.72 16.48 1.55
C ARG A 59 9.67 16.10 0.53
N GLU A 60 9.36 17.03 -0.35
CA GLU A 60 8.53 16.75 -1.51
C GLU A 60 9.37 16.04 -2.58
N VAL A 61 9.00 14.80 -2.89
CA VAL A 61 9.71 13.93 -3.84
C VAL A 61 8.88 13.80 -5.11
N PRO A 62 9.45 14.12 -6.29
CA PRO A 62 8.78 13.92 -7.57
C PRO A 62 8.42 12.45 -7.79
N MET A 63 7.21 12.21 -8.30
CA MET A 63 6.69 10.88 -8.58
C MET A 63 6.13 10.79 -10.00
N VAL A 64 6.34 9.64 -10.66
CA VAL A 64 5.67 9.27 -11.90
C VAL A 64 4.77 8.08 -11.61
N VAL A 65 3.47 8.27 -11.75
CA VAL A 65 2.47 7.25 -11.49
C VAL A 65 1.95 6.67 -12.80
N SER A 66 1.99 5.35 -12.92
CA SER A 66 1.37 4.60 -14.02
C SER A 66 -0.05 4.18 -13.62
N ASP A 67 -1.03 4.52 -14.45
CA ASP A 67 -2.44 4.15 -14.30
C ASP A 67 -2.97 3.63 -15.65
N GLU A 68 -3.27 2.34 -15.73
CA GLU A 68 -3.88 1.67 -16.90
C GLU A 68 -3.21 1.94 -18.27
N GLY A 69 -1.89 2.09 -18.28
CA GLY A 69 -1.12 2.36 -19.52
C GLY A 69 -0.89 3.84 -19.81
N HIS A 70 -1.42 4.72 -18.98
CA HIS A 70 -1.10 6.14 -18.96
C HIS A 70 -0.13 6.42 -17.80
N SER A 71 0.69 7.45 -17.95
CA SER A 71 1.56 7.91 -16.86
C SER A 71 1.41 9.41 -16.68
N TYR A 72 1.36 9.85 -15.45
CA TYR A 72 1.31 11.27 -15.09
C TYR A 72 2.34 11.59 -14.01
N ARG A 73 2.68 12.87 -13.89
CA ARG A 73 3.61 13.37 -12.88
C ARG A 73 2.84 13.89 -11.69
N SER A 74 3.37 13.59 -10.50
CA SER A 74 2.89 14.07 -9.22
C SER A 74 4.08 14.27 -8.28
N SER A 75 3.83 14.55 -7.01
CA SER A 75 4.83 14.56 -5.93
C SER A 75 4.20 14.05 -4.65
N ILE A 76 5.03 13.58 -3.74
CA ILE A 76 4.61 13.09 -2.43
C ILE A 76 5.55 13.64 -1.35
N SER A 77 4.98 14.06 -0.20
CA SER A 77 5.76 14.48 0.96
C SER A 77 6.15 13.27 1.80
N LEU A 78 7.44 13.06 2.01
CA LEU A 78 7.99 11.94 2.78
C LEU A 78 9.06 12.42 3.75
N PRO A 79 9.23 11.76 4.91
CA PRO A 79 10.30 12.06 5.87
C PRO A 79 11.69 11.87 5.25
N GLU A 80 12.56 12.89 5.32
CA GLU A 80 13.88 12.88 4.67
C GLU A 80 14.81 11.75 5.18
N ASN A 81 14.64 11.35 6.43
CA ASN A 81 15.47 10.37 7.12
C ASN A 81 14.97 8.92 7.01
N GLU A 82 13.91 8.66 6.27
CA GLU A 82 13.38 7.34 6.05
C GLU A 82 13.89 6.69 4.77
N PHE A 83 13.91 5.36 4.77
CA PHE A 83 14.19 4.58 3.58
C PHE A 83 12.90 4.18 2.89
N LEU A 84 12.88 4.37 1.58
CA LEU A 84 11.82 3.86 0.71
C LEU A 84 12.31 2.62 -0.04
N TYR A 85 11.42 1.65 -0.21
CA TYR A 85 11.69 0.39 -0.90
C TYR A 85 10.78 0.22 -2.11
N VAL A 86 11.24 -0.52 -3.11
CA VAL A 86 10.35 -1.08 -4.14
C VAL A 86 9.36 -2.02 -3.46
N ASP A 87 8.13 -2.02 -3.93
CA ASP A 87 6.96 -2.68 -3.38
C ASP A 87 6.32 -2.00 -2.16
N ASP A 88 6.88 -0.92 -1.61
CA ASP A 88 6.20 -0.10 -0.61
C ASP A 88 4.89 0.47 -1.18
N GLU A 89 3.88 0.53 -0.33
CA GLU A 89 2.59 1.13 -0.62
C GLU A 89 2.51 2.51 0.02
N LEU A 90 2.22 3.51 -0.80
CA LEU A 90 2.10 4.90 -0.38
C LEU A 90 0.68 5.39 -0.67
N LEU A 91 0.19 6.33 0.13
CA LEU A 91 -1.07 7.01 -0.14
C LEU A 91 -0.76 8.32 -0.90
N LEU A 92 -1.21 8.40 -2.14
CA LEU A 92 -1.12 9.61 -2.95
C LEU A 92 -2.52 10.21 -3.07
N ASP A 93 -2.73 11.37 -2.42
CA ASP A 93 -4.05 11.99 -2.26
C ASP A 93 -5.06 11.01 -1.63
N GLU A 94 -5.95 10.42 -2.43
CA GLU A 94 -7.02 9.55 -1.96
C GLU A 94 -6.88 8.07 -2.39
N TYR A 95 -5.81 7.70 -3.10
CA TYR A 95 -5.63 6.33 -3.58
C TYR A 95 -4.23 5.78 -3.34
N PRO A 96 -4.13 4.47 -3.07
CA PRO A 96 -2.84 3.82 -2.86
C PRO A 96 -2.07 3.70 -4.18
N VAL A 97 -0.76 3.92 -4.09
CA VAL A 97 0.21 3.66 -5.15
C VAL A 97 1.28 2.73 -4.64
N LYS A 98 1.77 1.84 -5.49
CA LYS A 98 2.83 0.91 -5.18
C LYS A 98 4.12 1.33 -5.87
N VAL A 99 5.21 1.45 -5.13
CA VAL A 99 6.52 1.83 -5.64
C VAL A 99 7.07 0.72 -6.55
N THR A 100 7.38 1.06 -7.79
CA THR A 100 7.91 0.10 -8.78
C THR A 100 9.40 0.29 -9.04
N SER A 101 9.92 1.49 -8.84
CA SER A 101 11.35 1.80 -8.97
C SER A 101 11.68 3.12 -8.29
N ILE A 102 12.91 3.25 -7.82
CA ILE A 102 13.44 4.46 -7.17
C ILE A 102 14.65 4.93 -7.96
N GLU A 103 14.74 6.22 -8.25
CA GLU A 103 15.86 6.82 -8.97
C GLU A 103 16.71 7.65 -8.03
N LEU A 104 18.01 7.33 -7.97
CA LEU A 104 19.05 8.07 -7.26
C LEU A 104 20.11 8.49 -8.28
N ALA A 105 20.41 9.81 -8.41
CA ALA A 105 21.52 10.33 -9.21
C ALA A 105 21.73 9.62 -10.56
N GLY A 106 20.65 9.37 -11.31
CA GLY A 106 20.66 8.72 -12.62
C GLY A 106 20.75 7.20 -12.60
N LYS A 107 20.59 6.56 -11.45
CA LYS A 107 20.54 5.08 -11.30
C LYS A 107 19.20 4.64 -10.70
N ARG A 108 18.64 3.56 -11.22
CA ARG A 108 17.49 2.88 -10.62
C ARG A 108 17.93 1.90 -9.57
N VAL A 109 17.31 1.96 -8.40
CA VAL A 109 17.60 1.11 -7.24
C VAL A 109 16.33 0.56 -6.64
N ASN A 110 16.45 -0.49 -5.82
CA ASN A 110 15.31 -1.09 -5.10
C ASN A 110 15.09 -0.48 -3.70
N LYS A 111 16.03 0.36 -3.22
CA LYS A 111 16.00 1.02 -1.93
C LYS A 111 16.73 2.34 -2.01
N GLY A 112 16.20 3.40 -1.40
CA GLY A 112 16.86 4.69 -1.30
C GLY A 112 16.46 5.44 -0.04
N LEU A 113 17.40 6.24 0.50
CA LEU A 113 17.07 7.22 1.53
C LEU A 113 16.29 8.37 0.87
N VAL A 114 15.18 8.79 1.46
CA VAL A 114 14.28 9.81 0.86
C VAL A 114 15.03 11.09 0.51
N SER A 115 16.01 11.52 1.33
CA SER A 115 16.85 12.69 1.04
C SER A 115 17.60 12.60 -0.29
N ASP A 116 17.92 11.41 -0.78
CA ASP A 116 18.73 11.17 -1.98
C ASP A 116 17.87 10.84 -3.22
N ILE A 117 16.58 10.60 -3.03
CA ILE A 117 15.67 10.21 -4.12
C ILE A 117 15.43 11.38 -5.07
N VAL A 118 15.66 11.17 -6.35
CA VAL A 118 15.37 12.14 -7.42
C VAL A 118 13.95 11.97 -7.94
N THR A 119 13.53 10.72 -8.17
CA THR A 119 12.20 10.40 -8.70
C THR A 119 11.74 9.04 -8.18
N ILE A 120 10.47 8.94 -7.80
CA ILE A 120 9.78 7.69 -7.49
C ILE A 120 8.96 7.29 -8.71
N TRP A 121 9.09 6.05 -9.14
CA TRP A 121 8.21 5.42 -10.11
C TRP A 121 7.23 4.54 -9.35
N ALA A 122 5.94 4.76 -9.56
CA ALA A 122 4.89 4.03 -8.87
C ALA A 122 3.79 3.61 -9.84
N MET A 123 2.97 2.68 -9.44
CA MET A 123 1.75 2.30 -10.13
C MET A 123 0.56 2.45 -9.21
N ARG A 124 -0.58 2.84 -9.76
CA ARG A 124 -1.84 2.87 -9.03
C ARG A 124 -2.19 1.46 -8.55
N TYR A 125 -2.59 1.32 -7.30
CA TYR A 125 -2.73 0.03 -6.64
C TYR A 125 -4.10 -0.16 -5.94
N ASP A 126 -5.07 0.71 -6.22
CA ASP A 126 -6.43 0.58 -5.69
C ASP A 126 -7.24 -0.54 -6.37
N LYS A 127 -6.79 -0.99 -7.53
CA LYS A 127 -7.41 -2.07 -8.29
C LYS A 127 -6.39 -2.86 -9.11
N VAL A 128 -6.64 -4.14 -9.30
CA VAL A 128 -5.85 -5.03 -10.15
C VAL A 128 -6.70 -5.58 -11.29
N LYS A 129 -6.11 -5.69 -12.47
CA LYS A 129 -6.77 -6.24 -13.65
C LYS A 129 -6.69 -7.76 -13.63
N MET A 130 -7.82 -8.39 -13.37
CA MET A 130 -7.96 -9.83 -13.32
C MET A 130 -8.29 -10.42 -14.69
N GLY A 131 -7.49 -11.39 -15.13
CA GLY A 131 -7.79 -12.15 -16.34
C GLY A 131 -8.53 -13.46 -16.00
N LEU A 132 -9.70 -13.70 -16.61
CA LEU A 132 -10.47 -14.92 -16.43
C LEU A 132 -10.59 -15.67 -17.75
N ALA A 133 -10.01 -16.87 -17.82
CA ALA A 133 -10.13 -17.77 -18.96
C ALA A 133 -11.32 -18.72 -18.72
N ILE A 134 -12.34 -18.63 -19.55
CA ILE A 134 -13.58 -19.38 -19.48
C ILE A 134 -13.52 -20.56 -20.46
N ASN A 135 -13.52 -21.79 -19.94
CA ASN A 135 -13.61 -22.98 -20.76
C ASN A 135 -15.06 -23.26 -21.15
N ARG A 136 -15.31 -23.36 -22.44
CA ARG A 136 -16.60 -23.68 -23.06
C ARG A 136 -16.57 -25.03 -23.81
N GLY A 137 -15.75 -25.98 -23.36
CA GLY A 137 -15.53 -27.25 -24.05
C GLY A 137 -14.42 -27.14 -25.09
N ALA A 138 -14.77 -27.09 -26.37
CA ALA A 138 -13.80 -26.96 -27.47
C ALA A 138 -13.10 -25.60 -27.57
N THR A 139 -13.66 -24.54 -26.93
CA THR A 139 -13.14 -23.17 -27.03
C THR A 139 -12.86 -22.59 -25.65
N THR A 140 -11.88 -21.68 -25.57
CA THR A 140 -11.58 -20.89 -24.37
C THR A 140 -11.70 -19.40 -24.70
N THR A 141 -12.54 -18.70 -23.97
CA THR A 141 -12.71 -17.24 -24.10
C THR A 141 -12.03 -16.56 -22.92
N SER A 142 -11.35 -15.45 -23.14
CA SER A 142 -10.75 -14.65 -22.06
C SER A 142 -11.53 -13.35 -21.88
N ILE A 143 -11.86 -13.05 -20.63
CA ILE A 143 -12.43 -11.75 -20.22
C ILE A 143 -11.54 -11.14 -19.16
N TYR A 144 -11.69 -9.83 -18.95
CA TYR A 144 -10.98 -9.07 -17.93
C TYR A 144 -11.99 -8.28 -17.10
N PHE A 145 -11.73 -8.21 -15.81
CA PHE A 145 -12.45 -7.39 -14.84
C PHE A 145 -11.49 -6.81 -13.81
N TRP A 146 -11.99 -5.88 -13.02
CA TRP A 146 -11.20 -5.22 -11.97
C TRP A 146 -11.62 -5.75 -10.61
N ALA A 147 -10.63 -5.95 -9.73
CA ALA A 147 -10.82 -6.38 -8.36
C ALA A 147 -9.98 -5.51 -7.42
N SER A 148 -10.38 -5.41 -6.15
CA SER A 148 -9.50 -4.85 -5.13
C SER A 148 -8.25 -5.74 -4.97
N PRO A 149 -7.05 -5.19 -4.73
CA PRO A 149 -5.84 -5.99 -4.50
C PRO A 149 -5.99 -7.01 -3.37
N ASP A 150 -6.76 -6.67 -2.33
CA ASP A 150 -7.00 -7.50 -1.16
C ASP A 150 -8.21 -8.43 -1.30
N GLU A 151 -8.98 -8.32 -2.38
CA GLU A 151 -10.11 -9.20 -2.64
C GLU A 151 -9.64 -10.65 -2.77
N GLU A 152 -10.30 -11.54 -2.04
CA GLU A 152 -9.95 -12.96 -2.01
C GLU A 152 -10.81 -13.75 -2.97
N PHE A 153 -10.17 -14.62 -3.74
CA PHE A 153 -10.81 -15.58 -4.64
C PHE A 153 -10.46 -17.00 -4.22
N SER A 154 -11.47 -17.85 -4.15
CA SER A 154 -11.31 -19.28 -3.86
C SER A 154 -11.60 -20.13 -5.08
N VAL A 155 -10.93 -21.28 -5.21
CA VAL A 155 -11.33 -22.30 -6.18
C VAL A 155 -12.70 -22.84 -5.80
N GLY A 156 -13.66 -22.72 -6.71
CA GLY A 156 -15.07 -23.02 -6.48
C GLY A 156 -15.98 -21.79 -6.46
N ASP A 157 -15.44 -20.60 -6.22
CA ASP A 157 -16.21 -19.34 -6.25
C ASP A 157 -16.82 -19.09 -7.63
N ILE A 158 -17.95 -18.41 -7.63
CA ILE A 158 -18.63 -17.98 -8.85
C ILE A 158 -18.34 -16.50 -9.09
N VAL A 159 -17.66 -16.22 -10.19
CA VAL A 159 -17.46 -14.85 -10.68
C VAL A 159 -18.54 -14.55 -11.72
N THR A 160 -19.30 -13.48 -11.49
CA THR A 160 -20.33 -13.02 -12.43
C THR A 160 -19.80 -11.82 -13.19
N GLU A 161 -19.47 -12.01 -14.46
CA GLU A 161 -18.92 -10.97 -15.31
C GLU A 161 -19.53 -11.00 -16.72
N LYS A 162 -19.93 -9.83 -17.20
CA LYS A 162 -20.52 -9.66 -18.54
C LYS A 162 -21.63 -10.66 -18.84
N GLY A 163 -22.48 -10.93 -17.83
CA GLY A 163 -23.61 -11.86 -17.95
C GLY A 163 -23.24 -13.32 -17.94
N ASN A 164 -22.00 -13.68 -17.61
CA ASN A 164 -21.56 -15.07 -17.44
C ASN A 164 -21.32 -15.36 -15.96
N ASN A 165 -21.89 -16.47 -15.46
CA ASN A 165 -21.54 -17.03 -14.18
C ASN A 165 -20.45 -18.10 -14.40
N VAL A 166 -19.29 -17.88 -13.81
CA VAL A 166 -18.11 -18.73 -14.04
C VAL A 166 -17.60 -19.27 -12.73
N ALA A 167 -17.65 -20.57 -12.52
CA ALA A 167 -17.03 -21.21 -11.37
C ALA A 167 -15.51 -21.33 -11.59
N ILE A 168 -14.72 -20.80 -10.65
CA ILE A 168 -13.27 -20.87 -10.68
C ILE A 168 -12.84 -22.32 -10.47
N THR A 169 -12.06 -22.86 -11.40
CA THR A 169 -11.55 -24.24 -11.33
C THR A 169 -10.09 -24.33 -10.93
N LYS A 170 -9.31 -23.28 -11.21
CA LYS A 170 -7.91 -23.14 -10.80
C LYS A 170 -7.48 -21.68 -10.91
N MET A 171 -6.43 -21.32 -10.20
CA MET A 171 -5.81 -20.00 -10.22
C MET A 171 -4.32 -20.13 -10.49
N LYS A 172 -3.76 -19.29 -11.37
CA LYS A 172 -2.31 -19.14 -11.54
C LYS A 172 -1.87 -17.94 -10.72
N THR A 173 -0.99 -18.17 -9.76
CA THR A 173 -0.41 -17.14 -8.89
C THR A 173 1.06 -16.95 -9.20
N ALA A 174 1.70 -15.95 -8.57
CA ALA A 174 3.15 -15.75 -8.61
C ALA A 174 3.93 -16.97 -8.07
N TYR A 175 3.31 -17.76 -7.18
CA TYR A 175 3.94 -18.90 -6.49
C TYR A 175 3.58 -20.26 -7.10
N GLY A 176 2.75 -20.30 -8.15
CA GLY A 176 2.36 -21.53 -8.82
C GLY A 176 0.87 -21.61 -9.15
N THR A 177 0.40 -22.81 -9.46
CA THR A 177 -1.00 -23.05 -9.81
C THR A 177 -1.76 -23.67 -8.64
N LEU A 178 -2.80 -22.99 -8.16
CA LEU A 178 -3.70 -23.45 -7.13
C LEU A 178 -4.90 -24.18 -7.79
N LYS A 179 -5.13 -25.42 -7.40
CA LYS A 179 -6.32 -26.21 -7.75
C LYS A 179 -7.31 -26.33 -6.60
N ARG A 180 -6.95 -25.82 -5.41
CA ARG A 180 -7.75 -25.71 -4.19
C ARG A 180 -7.23 -24.56 -3.37
N GLY A 181 -8.07 -23.97 -2.51
CA GLY A 181 -7.72 -22.89 -1.60
C GLY A 181 -8.00 -21.50 -2.16
N THR A 182 -7.51 -20.49 -1.45
CA THR A 182 -7.80 -19.07 -1.62
C THR A 182 -6.53 -18.31 -1.95
N ALA A 183 -6.64 -17.22 -2.71
CA ALA A 183 -5.57 -16.26 -2.96
C ALA A 183 -6.14 -14.85 -3.12
N ARG A 184 -5.37 -13.84 -2.72
CA ARG A 184 -5.70 -12.43 -2.95
C ARG A 184 -5.51 -12.06 -4.41
N ALA A 185 -6.34 -11.16 -4.93
CA ALA A 185 -6.30 -10.68 -6.30
C ALA A 185 -4.89 -10.20 -6.71
N SER A 186 -4.20 -9.49 -5.82
CA SER A 186 -2.82 -9.01 -6.02
C SER A 186 -1.80 -10.12 -6.33
N ASN A 187 -2.05 -11.34 -5.87
CA ASN A 187 -1.18 -12.50 -6.07
C ASN A 187 -1.61 -13.39 -7.26
N ILE A 188 -2.75 -13.07 -7.90
CA ILE A 188 -3.32 -13.90 -8.96
C ILE A 188 -2.95 -13.33 -10.33
N ASN A 189 -2.18 -14.08 -11.10
CA ASN A 189 -1.86 -13.73 -12.48
C ASN A 189 -3.01 -14.04 -13.44
N ARG A 190 -3.80 -15.11 -13.17
CA ARG A 190 -4.91 -15.51 -14.02
C ARG A 190 -5.85 -16.49 -13.33
N LEU A 191 -7.15 -16.28 -13.51
CA LEU A 191 -8.21 -17.20 -13.15
C LEU A 191 -8.57 -18.09 -14.33
N TYR A 192 -8.96 -19.32 -14.04
CA TYR A 192 -9.52 -20.26 -15.00
C TYR A 192 -10.84 -20.80 -14.46
N GLY A 193 -11.86 -20.81 -15.27
CA GLY A 193 -13.18 -21.25 -14.86
C GLY A 193 -13.99 -21.93 -15.95
N ARG A 194 -15.13 -22.44 -15.55
CA ARG A 194 -16.15 -23.00 -16.44
C ARG A 194 -17.49 -22.30 -16.22
N LEU A 195 -18.27 -22.16 -17.28
CA LEU A 195 -19.63 -21.65 -17.15
C LEU A 195 -20.47 -22.54 -16.22
N VAL A 196 -21.25 -21.87 -15.38
CA VAL A 196 -22.30 -22.47 -14.55
C VAL A 196 -23.63 -21.97 -15.11
N LYS A 197 -24.57 -22.87 -15.21
CA LYS A 197 -25.95 -22.57 -15.65
C LYS A 197 -26.75 -21.97 -14.50
#